data_61e60a09f628227d6895a8f27789fc16
#
_entry.id   61e60a09f628227d6895a8f27789fc16
#
_cell.length_a   1.000
_cell.length_b   1.000
_cell.length_c   1.000
_cell.angle_alpha   90.00
_cell.angle_beta   90.00
_cell.angle_gamma   90.00
#
_symmetry.space_group_name_H-M   'P 1'
#
loop_
_entity.id
_entity.type
_entity.pdbx_description
1 polymer ?
#
loop_
_entity_poly.entity_id
_entity_poly.type
_entity_poly.pdbx_seq_one_letter_code
_entity_poly.pdbx_strand_id
1 'polypeptide(L)'
;MRKSIKLLAIVLLFSSSITYAQSNDPVVQQIIKEASENSQLKKLAHELTDGIGPRLVGTPQMKQAHDWAVAKYESWGIPARNEKWGEWRGWERGITHIDMIHPRTESLEGMQLAWSTSTHGKTVSAETIILADLADSIAFQNWLPNVKGKFVLISMQQPTGRDDRNWEEFATKESLEKMKAERTSATNAWRNRISKTGLSPKALAIALEDAGAAGIFASNWSTGFGVNKIFGAQSTKIPTIDISLEDYGMLYRLTESGINPKINLRADSKQLGMVPVFNTIAEIKGTQKPEEYVVLSAHFDSWDGGTGATDNGTGTVTMLEAMRILKKVYPNPKRTILVGHWGSEEQGLNGSRAFVEDNPDIVRNIQALFNQDNGTGRVVDLSGQGFLNAYSYLGKWLQAVPSEISSEIKTTFPGTPGGGGSDYASFVAAGVPAFSLSSLSWAYGTYTWHTNRDTYDKIVFDDVQKNAILTAIMAYKASEDPTPASREKSILPVSQRTGQPMSWPLQRSPTRKGGVN
;
A
#
# COMPACT_ATOMS: atom_id res chain seq x y z
N MET A 1 13.88 -20.87 66.13
CA MET A 1 14.49 -21.45 64.89
C MET A 1 13.45 -21.48 63.81
N ARG A 2 13.46 -20.48 62.86
CA ARG A 2 12.57 -20.43 61.67
C ARG A 2 13.37 -20.92 60.47
N LYS A 3 12.96 -22.06 59.90
CA LYS A 3 13.54 -22.60 58.67
C LYS A 3 12.90 -21.88 57.45
N SER A 4 13.70 -21.12 56.74
CA SER A 4 13.30 -20.53 55.46
C SER A 4 13.41 -21.57 54.35
N ILE A 5 12.27 -21.92 53.73
CA ILE A 5 12.21 -22.75 52.54
C ILE A 5 12.36 -21.79 51.35
N LYS A 6 13.48 -21.92 50.60
CA LYS A 6 13.67 -21.23 49.33
C LYS A 6 12.95 -22.01 48.23
N LEU A 7 11.88 -21.44 47.70
CA LEU A 7 11.17 -21.96 46.54
C LEU A 7 11.95 -21.60 45.30
N LEU A 8 12.51 -22.59 44.64
CA LEU A 8 13.20 -22.43 43.34
C LEU A 8 12.14 -22.47 42.23
N ALA A 9 11.78 -21.34 41.68
CA ALA A 9 10.88 -21.26 40.50
C ALA A 9 11.67 -21.61 39.24
N ILE A 10 11.44 -22.81 38.72
CA ILE A 10 11.92 -23.22 37.40
C ILE A 10 10.97 -22.59 36.38
N VAL A 11 11.45 -21.55 35.66
CA VAL A 11 10.76 -20.99 34.50
C VAL A 11 11.02 -21.92 33.32
N LEU A 12 10.07 -22.77 33.00
CA LEU A 12 10.05 -23.53 31.73
C LEU A 12 9.67 -22.58 30.62
N LEU A 13 10.66 -22.15 29.82
CA LEU A 13 10.44 -21.51 28.52
C LEU A 13 9.87 -22.56 27.55
N PHE A 14 8.56 -22.56 27.38
CA PHE A 14 7.92 -23.25 26.28
C PHE A 14 8.24 -22.48 24.97
N SER A 15 9.25 -22.92 24.24
CA SER A 15 9.35 -22.60 22.82
C SER A 15 8.24 -23.39 22.11
N SER A 16 7.17 -22.73 21.72
CA SER A 16 6.15 -23.30 20.84
C SER A 16 6.75 -23.47 19.44
N SER A 17 7.34 -24.61 19.18
CA SER A 17 7.67 -25.04 17.82
C SER A 17 6.35 -25.30 17.09
N ILE A 18 6.02 -24.51 16.08
CA ILE A 18 4.91 -24.79 15.17
C ILE A 18 5.30 -26.06 14.41
N THR A 19 4.60 -27.16 14.65
CA THR A 19 4.83 -28.44 13.97
C THR A 19 3.92 -28.47 12.75
N TYR A 20 4.48 -28.33 11.55
CA TYR A 20 3.75 -28.48 10.28
C TYR A 20 3.45 -29.97 10.01
N ALA A 21 2.26 -30.26 9.47
CA ALA A 21 1.93 -31.60 9.00
C ALA A 21 2.94 -32.07 7.94
N GLN A 22 3.45 -33.28 8.10
CA GLN A 22 4.59 -33.78 7.32
C GLN A 22 4.14 -34.06 5.87
N SER A 23 4.51 -33.21 4.91
CA SER A 23 4.36 -33.50 3.49
C SER A 23 5.31 -34.64 3.09
N ASN A 24 4.86 -35.55 2.22
CA ASN A 24 5.72 -36.63 1.66
C ASN A 24 6.69 -36.10 0.57
N ASP A 25 6.56 -34.85 0.13
CA ASP A 25 7.43 -34.23 -0.87
C ASP A 25 8.69 -33.63 -0.19
N PRO A 26 9.89 -34.14 -0.50
CA PRO A 26 11.12 -33.73 0.16
C PRO A 26 11.48 -32.27 -0.10
N VAL A 27 11.09 -31.68 -1.25
CA VAL A 27 11.33 -30.26 -1.54
C VAL A 27 10.41 -29.40 -0.68
N VAL A 28 9.15 -29.79 -0.53
CA VAL A 28 8.20 -29.08 0.37
C VAL A 28 8.70 -29.09 1.81
N GLN A 29 9.20 -30.25 2.29
CA GLN A 29 9.79 -30.34 3.64
C GLN A 29 11.00 -29.41 3.80
N GLN A 30 11.86 -29.33 2.79
CA GLN A 30 13.02 -28.43 2.81
C GLN A 30 12.61 -26.95 2.75
N ILE A 31 11.57 -26.59 1.99
CA ILE A 31 11.02 -25.22 1.98
C ILE A 31 10.55 -24.82 3.38
N ILE A 32 9.77 -25.68 4.03
CA ILE A 32 9.25 -25.42 5.39
C ILE A 32 10.42 -25.27 6.38
N LYS A 33 11.37 -26.22 6.34
CA LYS A 33 12.54 -26.19 7.21
C LYS A 33 13.36 -24.90 7.02
N GLU A 34 13.70 -24.56 5.78
CA GLU A 34 14.48 -23.36 5.48
C GLU A 34 13.77 -22.07 5.93
N ALA A 35 12.45 -21.99 5.69
CA ALA A 35 11.64 -20.85 6.13
C ALA A 35 11.56 -20.73 7.66
N SER A 36 11.55 -21.88 8.39
CA SER A 36 11.41 -21.87 9.84
C SER A 36 12.74 -21.65 10.57
N GLU A 37 13.83 -22.26 10.09
CA GLU A 37 15.13 -22.23 10.77
C GLU A 37 16.03 -21.07 10.33
N ASN A 38 15.88 -20.59 9.08
CA ASN A 38 16.80 -19.62 8.47
C ASN A 38 16.09 -18.38 7.88
N SER A 39 14.90 -18.06 8.36
CA SER A 39 14.12 -16.92 7.87
C SER A 39 14.90 -15.61 7.96
N GLN A 40 14.87 -14.84 6.86
CA GLN A 40 15.45 -13.49 6.82
C GLN A 40 14.37 -12.40 6.85
N LEU A 41 13.10 -12.73 6.99
CA LEU A 41 11.98 -11.78 6.91
C LEU A 41 12.14 -10.55 7.80
N LYS A 42 12.48 -10.73 9.09
CA LYS A 42 12.67 -9.62 10.02
C LYS A 42 13.81 -8.70 9.60
N LYS A 43 14.92 -9.29 9.13
CA LYS A 43 16.07 -8.53 8.65
C LYS A 43 15.75 -7.76 7.38
N LEU A 44 15.11 -8.42 6.40
CA LEU A 44 14.69 -7.80 5.13
C LEU A 44 13.70 -6.66 5.37
N ALA A 45 12.70 -6.88 6.24
CA ALA A 45 11.73 -5.87 6.59
C ALA A 45 12.39 -4.65 7.26
N HIS A 46 13.26 -4.88 8.26
CA HIS A 46 14.01 -3.81 8.93
C HIS A 46 14.87 -2.99 7.94
N GLU A 47 15.64 -3.66 7.08
CA GLU A 47 16.47 -2.97 6.09
C GLU A 47 15.60 -2.12 5.12
N LEU A 48 14.46 -2.65 4.70
CA LEU A 48 13.57 -1.98 3.75
C LEU A 48 12.80 -0.82 4.39
N THR A 49 12.20 -1.05 5.57
CA THR A 49 11.29 -0.08 6.16
C THR A 49 11.99 0.95 7.05
N ASP A 50 12.94 0.51 7.91
CA ASP A 50 13.64 1.41 8.82
C ASP A 50 14.92 1.96 8.18
N GLY A 51 15.62 1.15 7.38
CA GLY A 51 16.88 1.55 6.72
C GLY A 51 16.67 2.45 5.51
N ILE A 52 15.77 2.08 4.60
CA ILE A 52 15.47 2.83 3.37
C ILE A 52 14.28 3.77 3.61
N GLY A 53 13.20 3.27 4.20
CA GLY A 53 12.00 4.02 4.52
C GLY A 53 10.97 4.07 3.39
N PRO A 54 10.20 5.16 3.28
CA PRO A 54 9.14 5.30 2.28
C PRO A 54 9.69 5.28 0.85
N ARG A 55 8.96 4.60 -0.03
CA ARG A 55 9.40 4.30 -1.41
C ARG A 55 8.49 4.93 -2.47
N LEU A 56 8.16 6.21 -2.27
CA LEU A 56 7.33 6.92 -3.24
C LEU A 56 8.00 6.97 -4.61
N VAL A 57 7.23 6.74 -5.69
CA VAL A 57 7.75 6.81 -7.05
C VAL A 57 8.45 8.14 -7.34
N GLY A 58 9.62 8.09 -7.96
CA GLY A 58 10.43 9.26 -8.29
C GLY A 58 11.25 9.82 -7.12
N THR A 59 11.31 9.15 -5.97
CA THR A 59 12.18 9.55 -4.85
C THR A 59 13.54 8.86 -4.89
N PRO A 60 14.58 9.44 -4.28
CA PRO A 60 15.87 8.78 -4.09
C PRO A 60 15.75 7.47 -3.31
N GLN A 61 14.86 7.40 -2.31
CA GLN A 61 14.62 6.21 -1.50
C GLN A 61 14.07 5.06 -2.35
N MET A 62 13.15 5.35 -3.30
CA MET A 62 12.67 4.32 -4.23
C MET A 62 13.79 3.76 -5.09
N LYS A 63 14.69 4.62 -5.60
CA LYS A 63 15.87 4.16 -6.35
C LYS A 63 16.81 3.32 -5.49
N GLN A 64 17.03 3.73 -4.23
CA GLN A 64 17.83 2.98 -3.27
C GLN A 64 17.22 1.60 -2.98
N ALA A 65 15.90 1.51 -2.87
CA ALA A 65 15.19 0.24 -2.67
C ALA A 65 15.40 -0.71 -3.87
N HIS A 66 15.28 -0.20 -5.09
CA HIS A 66 15.58 -0.97 -6.30
C HIS A 66 17.01 -1.53 -6.29
N ASP A 67 18.00 -0.70 -5.98
CA ASP A 67 19.41 -1.13 -5.93
C ASP A 67 19.66 -2.13 -4.79
N TRP A 68 19.03 -1.92 -3.65
CA TRP A 68 19.08 -2.84 -2.51
C TRP A 68 18.51 -4.22 -2.88
N ALA A 69 17.36 -4.29 -3.56
CA ALA A 69 16.75 -5.55 -3.94
C ALA A 69 17.62 -6.32 -4.95
N VAL A 70 18.21 -5.63 -5.94
CA VAL A 70 19.19 -6.24 -6.86
C VAL A 70 20.36 -6.83 -6.07
N ALA A 71 20.98 -6.05 -5.17
CA ALA A 71 22.11 -6.53 -4.37
C ALA A 71 21.73 -7.72 -3.46
N LYS A 72 20.49 -7.77 -2.92
CA LYS A 72 20.00 -8.93 -2.16
C LYS A 72 19.94 -10.18 -3.02
N TYR A 73 19.30 -10.13 -4.18
CA TYR A 73 19.20 -11.26 -5.10
C TYR A 73 20.59 -11.75 -5.55
N GLU A 74 21.46 -10.84 -5.93
CA GLU A 74 22.84 -11.18 -6.34
C GLU A 74 23.61 -11.85 -5.20
N SER A 75 23.43 -11.40 -3.94
CA SER A 75 24.07 -12.02 -2.77
C SER A 75 23.62 -13.47 -2.53
N TRP A 76 22.47 -13.87 -3.05
CA TRP A 76 21.97 -15.24 -3.03
C TRP A 76 22.29 -16.01 -4.32
N GLY A 77 23.03 -15.41 -5.26
CA GLY A 77 23.34 -16.00 -6.56
C GLY A 77 22.13 -16.06 -7.50
N ILE A 78 21.20 -15.14 -7.37
CA ILE A 78 20.04 -14.96 -8.26
C ILE A 78 20.32 -13.73 -9.14
N PRO A 79 20.44 -13.88 -10.47
CA PRO A 79 20.57 -12.74 -11.37
C PRO A 79 19.41 -11.77 -11.23
N ALA A 80 19.70 -10.49 -11.12
CA ALA A 80 18.70 -9.45 -10.97
C ALA A 80 19.08 -8.17 -11.72
N ARG A 81 18.07 -7.35 -12.05
CA ARG A 81 18.25 -6.08 -12.76
C ARG A 81 17.12 -5.11 -12.46
N ASN A 82 17.40 -3.82 -12.63
CA ASN A 82 16.40 -2.77 -12.65
C ASN A 82 16.03 -2.46 -14.11
N GLU A 83 14.79 -2.70 -14.52
CA GLU A 83 14.26 -2.38 -15.84
C GLU A 83 13.61 -1.01 -15.83
N LYS A 84 14.18 -0.04 -16.56
CA LYS A 84 13.57 1.28 -16.75
C LYS A 84 12.30 1.13 -17.60
N TRP A 85 11.15 1.59 -17.05
CA TRP A 85 9.89 1.58 -17.79
C TRP A 85 9.33 2.98 -18.09
N GLY A 86 9.87 4.02 -17.46
CA GLY A 86 9.36 5.38 -17.67
C GLY A 86 10.17 6.46 -16.95
N GLU A 87 9.54 7.61 -16.81
CA GLU A 87 10.05 8.77 -16.08
C GLU A 87 8.93 9.36 -15.23
N TRP A 88 9.27 9.84 -14.03
CA TRP A 88 8.33 10.45 -13.10
C TRP A 88 8.86 11.73 -12.48
N ARG A 89 7.96 12.59 -12.02
CA ARG A 89 8.33 13.77 -11.25
C ARG A 89 9.13 13.37 -10.01
N GLY A 90 10.41 13.72 -9.98
CA GLY A 90 11.30 13.44 -8.87
C GLY A 90 11.06 14.40 -7.71
N TRP A 91 11.07 13.87 -6.49
CA TRP A 91 10.84 14.63 -5.27
C TRP A 91 11.56 13.99 -4.08
N GLU A 92 12.06 14.84 -3.18
CA GLU A 92 12.69 14.41 -1.94
C GLU A 92 12.07 15.16 -0.77
N ARG A 93 11.55 14.41 0.20
CA ARG A 93 10.98 14.96 1.44
C ARG A 93 12.08 15.49 2.34
N GLY A 94 11.89 16.69 2.91
CA GLY A 94 12.67 17.22 4.02
C GLY A 94 11.89 17.19 5.33
N ILE A 95 12.25 18.06 6.27
CA ILE A 95 11.57 18.17 7.56
C ILE A 95 10.30 19.00 7.46
N THR A 96 9.33 18.71 8.32
CA THR A 96 8.10 19.49 8.49
C THR A 96 7.96 19.86 9.97
N HIS A 97 7.90 21.16 10.28
CA HIS A 97 7.62 21.72 11.60
C HIS A 97 6.40 22.63 11.51
N ILE A 98 5.46 22.42 12.42
CA ILE A 98 4.19 23.14 12.46
C ILE A 98 3.96 23.55 13.91
N ASP A 99 3.99 24.86 14.19
CA ASP A 99 3.78 25.36 15.54
C ASP A 99 2.64 26.39 15.53
N MET A 100 1.65 26.19 16.37
CA MET A 100 0.70 27.24 16.71
C MET A 100 1.37 28.22 17.70
N ILE A 101 1.37 29.51 17.42
CA ILE A 101 1.98 30.52 18.26
C ILE A 101 0.95 31.53 18.86
N HIS A 102 -0.30 31.43 18.45
CA HIS A 102 -1.45 32.12 18.99
C HIS A 102 -2.69 31.24 18.84
N PRO A 103 -3.58 31.17 19.83
CA PRO A 103 -3.65 31.89 21.12
C PRO A 103 -2.70 31.35 22.21
N ARG A 104 -2.08 30.21 22.00
CA ARG A 104 -1.07 29.60 22.86
C ARG A 104 0.01 28.90 22.02
N THR A 105 1.17 28.66 22.59
CA THR A 105 2.23 27.91 21.90
C THR A 105 1.98 26.41 22.01
N GLU A 106 2.01 25.71 20.87
CA GLU A 106 1.86 24.27 20.77
C GLU A 106 2.45 23.74 19.46
N SER A 107 3.22 22.66 19.52
CA SER A 107 3.65 21.94 18.32
C SER A 107 2.52 21.04 17.83
N LEU A 108 2.22 21.13 16.53
CA LEU A 108 1.13 20.38 15.90
C LEU A 108 1.66 19.16 15.16
N GLU A 109 0.91 18.07 15.22
CA GLU A 109 1.21 16.85 14.46
C GLU A 109 0.70 16.99 13.02
N GLY A 110 1.61 16.92 12.07
CA GLY A 110 1.26 16.94 10.65
C GLY A 110 2.48 16.71 9.77
N MET A 111 2.21 16.49 8.48
CA MET A 111 3.27 16.27 7.52
C MET A 111 2.92 16.84 6.14
N GLN A 112 3.95 17.24 5.42
CA GLN A 112 3.83 17.67 4.04
C GLN A 112 3.33 16.52 3.15
N LEU A 113 2.34 16.77 2.29
CA LEU A 113 1.89 15.79 1.32
C LEU A 113 2.95 15.54 0.23
N ALA A 114 2.91 14.34 -0.38
CA ALA A 114 3.83 13.96 -1.45
C ALA A 114 3.84 15.00 -2.59
N TRP A 115 5.00 15.27 -3.14
CA TRP A 115 5.26 16.26 -4.21
C TRP A 115 4.87 17.71 -3.88
N SER A 116 4.52 18.02 -2.65
CA SER A 116 4.25 19.39 -2.22
C SER A 116 5.51 20.26 -2.34
N THR A 117 5.28 21.56 -2.58
CA THR A 117 6.36 22.52 -2.67
C THR A 117 6.93 22.87 -1.29
N SER A 118 8.20 23.28 -1.25
CA SER A 118 8.93 23.68 -0.05
C SER A 118 8.60 25.09 0.40
N THR A 119 8.80 25.40 1.69
CA THR A 119 8.93 26.76 2.20
C THR A 119 10.33 27.35 1.97
N HIS A 120 11.21 26.64 1.25
CA HIS A 120 12.59 27.07 0.92
C HIS A 120 13.44 27.41 2.14
N GLY A 121 13.34 26.60 3.19
CA GLY A 121 14.08 26.79 4.45
C GLY A 121 13.59 27.96 5.31
N LYS A 122 12.53 28.66 4.91
CA LYS A 122 11.96 29.78 5.65
C LYS A 122 10.78 29.34 6.51
N THR A 123 10.57 30.01 7.62
CA THR A 123 9.33 29.89 8.38
C THR A 123 8.29 30.84 7.78
N VAL A 124 7.17 30.25 7.35
CA VAL A 124 5.98 30.98 6.91
C VAL A 124 5.06 31.15 8.10
N SER A 125 4.75 32.40 8.48
CA SER A 125 3.90 32.71 9.61
C SER A 125 2.60 33.35 9.12
N ALA A 126 1.45 32.68 9.38
CA ALA A 126 0.16 33.13 8.89
C ALA A 126 -0.98 32.68 9.82
N GLU A 127 -2.11 33.38 9.73
CA GLU A 127 -3.38 32.95 10.32
C GLU A 127 -4.07 31.88 9.47
N THR A 128 -5.00 31.13 10.06
CA THR A 128 -5.86 30.21 9.36
C THR A 128 -7.15 30.85 8.86
N ILE A 129 -7.71 30.29 7.79
CA ILE A 129 -9.05 30.61 7.29
C ILE A 129 -9.73 29.30 6.84
N ILE A 130 -11.01 29.13 7.13
CA ILE A 130 -11.78 27.98 6.66
C ILE A 130 -12.30 28.28 5.26
N LEU A 131 -12.26 27.29 4.35
CA LEU A 131 -12.97 27.34 3.07
C LEU A 131 -14.45 27.65 3.33
N ALA A 132 -14.92 28.81 2.88
CA ALA A 132 -16.26 29.29 3.21
C ALA A 132 -17.38 28.43 2.58
N ASP A 133 -18.54 28.34 3.26
CA ASP A 133 -19.75 27.77 2.67
C ASP A 133 -20.51 28.87 1.91
N LEU A 134 -20.44 28.83 0.61
CA LEU A 134 -20.91 29.89 -0.28
C LEU A 134 -22.09 29.38 -1.12
N ALA A 135 -22.85 30.30 -1.71
CA ALA A 135 -24.04 29.93 -2.47
C ALA A 135 -23.67 29.18 -3.77
N ASP A 136 -22.67 29.68 -4.50
CA ASP A 136 -22.25 29.20 -5.82
C ASP A 136 -20.82 29.61 -6.16
N SER A 137 -20.39 29.30 -7.38
CA SER A 137 -19.05 29.62 -7.90
C SER A 137 -18.77 31.13 -8.04
N ILE A 138 -19.80 31.96 -8.25
CA ILE A 138 -19.65 33.42 -8.33
C ILE A 138 -19.31 33.96 -6.93
N ALA A 139 -20.08 33.52 -5.93
CA ALA A 139 -19.81 33.89 -4.53
C ALA A 139 -18.41 33.37 -4.09
N PHE A 140 -17.98 32.20 -4.58
CA PHE A 140 -16.62 31.69 -4.33
C PHE A 140 -15.55 32.60 -4.93
N GLN A 141 -15.69 33.04 -6.17
CA GLN A 141 -14.74 33.97 -6.81
C GLN A 141 -14.65 35.29 -6.04
N ASN A 142 -15.78 35.81 -5.55
CA ASN A 142 -15.80 37.04 -4.74
C ASN A 142 -15.15 36.88 -3.37
N TRP A 143 -15.23 35.69 -2.78
CA TRP A 143 -14.63 35.38 -1.47
C TRP A 143 -13.11 35.10 -1.59
N LEU A 144 -12.65 34.56 -2.70
CA LEU A 144 -11.30 34.05 -2.92
C LEU A 144 -10.16 35.01 -2.51
N PRO A 145 -10.25 36.31 -2.70
CA PRO A 145 -9.23 37.27 -2.23
C PRO A 145 -8.95 37.23 -0.72
N ASN A 146 -9.87 36.74 0.11
CA ASN A 146 -9.69 36.65 1.56
C ASN A 146 -8.64 35.64 2.00
N VAL A 147 -8.23 34.70 1.12
CA VAL A 147 -7.23 33.66 1.44
C VAL A 147 -5.80 34.20 1.37
N LYS A 148 -5.59 35.38 0.82
CA LYS A 148 -4.25 35.96 0.64
C LYS A 148 -3.47 36.01 1.95
N GLY A 149 -2.29 35.37 1.95
CA GLY A 149 -1.40 35.30 3.11
C GLY A 149 -1.92 34.44 4.26
N LYS A 150 -2.90 33.55 4.05
CA LYS A 150 -3.47 32.68 5.09
C LYS A 150 -3.27 31.22 4.78
N PHE A 151 -3.26 30.36 5.81
CA PHE A 151 -3.38 28.91 5.67
C PHE A 151 -4.86 28.53 5.53
N VAL A 152 -5.21 27.87 4.44
CA VAL A 152 -6.60 27.51 4.14
C VAL A 152 -6.93 26.11 4.61
N LEU A 153 -7.91 25.98 5.51
CA LEU A 153 -8.43 24.71 6.01
C LEU A 153 -9.43 24.15 4.98
N ILE A 154 -9.08 23.02 4.32
CA ILE A 154 -9.87 22.47 3.21
C ILE A 154 -10.55 21.14 3.53
N SER A 155 -10.45 20.64 4.74
CA SER A 155 -11.13 19.42 5.21
C SER A 155 -12.26 19.77 6.17
N MET A 156 -13.26 18.88 6.26
CA MET A 156 -14.33 19.05 7.24
C MET A 156 -13.82 18.83 8.66
N GLN A 157 -14.42 19.52 9.63
CA GLN A 157 -14.29 19.13 11.02
C GLN A 157 -15.08 17.85 11.26
N GLN A 158 -14.44 16.85 11.89
CA GLN A 158 -15.12 15.62 12.28
C GLN A 158 -16.04 15.87 13.51
N PRO A 159 -17.29 15.39 13.51
CA PRO A 159 -18.16 15.51 14.67
C PRO A 159 -17.61 14.81 15.91
N THR A 160 -16.83 13.74 15.72
CA THR A 160 -16.11 13.03 16.79
C THR A 160 -14.85 12.38 16.24
N GLY A 161 -13.78 12.36 17.05
CA GLY A 161 -12.52 11.66 16.78
C GLY A 161 -12.46 10.25 17.37
N ARG A 162 -13.56 9.74 17.94
CA ARG A 162 -13.63 8.33 18.38
C ARG A 162 -13.82 7.43 17.17
N ASP A 163 -13.06 6.33 17.08
CA ASP A 163 -13.21 5.35 16.01
C ASP A 163 -14.53 4.57 16.13
N ASP A 164 -14.92 3.92 15.03
CA ASP A 164 -16.20 3.21 14.98
C ASP A 164 -16.27 2.02 15.95
N ARG A 165 -15.13 1.35 16.22
CA ARG A 165 -15.06 0.24 17.19
C ARG A 165 -15.38 0.70 18.59
N ASN A 166 -14.86 1.89 19.01
CA ASN A 166 -15.22 2.46 20.32
C ASN A 166 -16.72 2.72 20.42
N TRP A 167 -17.32 3.22 19.34
CA TRP A 167 -18.76 3.45 19.29
C TRP A 167 -19.55 2.13 19.31
N GLU A 168 -19.11 1.12 18.58
CA GLU A 168 -19.75 -0.20 18.54
C GLU A 168 -19.65 -0.93 19.90
N GLU A 169 -18.55 -0.74 20.62
CA GLU A 169 -18.29 -1.38 21.92
C GLU A 169 -19.04 -0.69 23.09
N PHE A 170 -19.05 0.65 23.10
CA PHE A 170 -19.44 1.41 24.29
C PHE A 170 -20.74 2.22 24.16
N ALA A 171 -21.18 2.55 22.96
CA ALA A 171 -22.34 3.40 22.78
C ALA A 171 -23.66 2.62 22.92
N THR A 172 -24.73 3.33 23.32
CA THR A 172 -26.08 2.80 23.11
C THR A 172 -26.39 2.76 21.62
N LYS A 173 -27.36 1.94 21.21
CA LYS A 173 -27.78 1.85 19.82
C LYS A 173 -28.16 3.23 19.25
N GLU A 174 -28.93 3.99 20.01
CA GLU A 174 -29.39 5.33 19.63
C GLU A 174 -28.22 6.30 19.44
N SER A 175 -27.24 6.27 20.35
CA SER A 175 -26.04 7.12 20.24
C SER A 175 -25.18 6.75 19.04
N LEU A 176 -25.02 5.46 18.76
CA LEU A 176 -24.28 4.97 17.59
C LEU A 176 -24.95 5.43 16.28
N GLU A 177 -26.26 5.25 16.15
CA GLU A 177 -27.00 5.67 14.97
C GLU A 177 -26.97 7.19 14.79
N LYS A 178 -27.09 7.94 15.88
CA LYS A 178 -26.95 9.41 15.87
C LYS A 178 -25.57 9.83 15.36
N MET A 179 -24.50 9.25 15.90
CA MET A 179 -23.13 9.54 15.46
C MET A 179 -22.92 9.26 13.96
N LYS A 180 -23.41 8.10 13.46
CA LYS A 180 -23.33 7.75 12.03
C LYS A 180 -24.08 8.75 11.15
N ALA A 181 -25.26 9.17 11.59
CA ALA A 181 -26.05 10.18 10.89
C ALA A 181 -25.35 11.56 10.88
N GLU A 182 -24.80 11.99 11.99
CA GLU A 182 -24.05 13.25 12.09
C GLU A 182 -22.80 13.26 11.19
N ARG A 183 -22.00 12.18 11.16
CA ARG A 183 -20.86 12.05 10.24
C ARG A 183 -21.30 12.08 8.77
N THR A 184 -22.37 11.38 8.44
CA THR A 184 -22.91 11.37 7.08
C THR A 184 -23.37 12.76 6.67
N SER A 185 -24.09 13.45 7.55
CA SER A 185 -24.58 14.83 7.32
C SER A 185 -23.40 15.80 7.12
N ALA A 186 -22.41 15.77 8.01
CA ALA A 186 -21.21 16.62 7.92
C ALA A 186 -20.43 16.36 6.62
N THR A 187 -20.24 15.08 6.25
CA THR A 187 -19.59 14.70 5.01
C THR A 187 -20.31 15.25 3.78
N ASN A 188 -21.64 15.10 3.74
CA ASN A 188 -22.45 15.60 2.64
C ASN A 188 -22.45 17.13 2.56
N ALA A 189 -22.55 17.81 3.70
CA ALA A 189 -22.45 19.26 3.76
C ALA A 189 -21.10 19.76 3.24
N TRP A 190 -20.00 19.11 3.63
CA TRP A 190 -18.65 19.47 3.16
C TRP A 190 -18.47 19.21 1.65
N ARG A 191 -18.92 18.06 1.16
CA ARG A 191 -18.91 17.77 -0.29
C ARG A 191 -19.70 18.81 -1.08
N ASN A 192 -20.85 19.20 -0.58
CA ASN A 192 -21.69 20.24 -1.19
C ASN A 192 -20.95 21.61 -1.19
N ARG A 193 -20.28 21.97 -0.08
CA ARG A 193 -19.44 23.19 0.01
C ARG A 193 -18.37 23.22 -1.08
N ILE A 194 -17.63 22.12 -1.26
CA ILE A 194 -16.63 22.01 -2.33
C ILE A 194 -17.29 22.06 -3.71
N SER A 195 -18.38 21.34 -3.93
CA SER A 195 -19.11 21.33 -5.20
C SER A 195 -19.59 22.72 -5.63
N LYS A 196 -20.03 23.54 -4.69
CA LYS A 196 -20.47 24.93 -4.95
C LYS A 196 -19.34 25.84 -5.46
N THR A 197 -18.07 25.51 -5.24
CA THR A 197 -16.95 26.23 -5.87
C THR A 197 -16.92 26.09 -7.40
N GLY A 198 -17.58 25.05 -7.95
CA GLY A 198 -17.53 24.68 -9.37
C GLY A 198 -16.21 24.09 -9.83
N LEU A 199 -15.30 23.77 -8.91
CA LEU A 199 -13.93 23.35 -9.20
C LEU A 199 -13.68 21.89 -8.80
N SER A 200 -12.83 21.21 -9.56
CA SER A 200 -12.24 19.94 -9.14
C SER A 200 -11.25 20.17 -7.97
N PRO A 201 -10.90 19.15 -7.18
CA PRO A 201 -9.93 19.31 -6.08
C PRO A 201 -8.59 19.94 -6.53
N LYS A 202 -8.08 19.55 -7.70
CA LYS A 202 -6.87 20.14 -8.29
C LYS A 202 -7.08 21.61 -8.65
N ALA A 203 -8.16 21.95 -9.33
CA ALA A 203 -8.47 23.31 -9.73
C ALA A 203 -8.72 24.23 -8.51
N LEU A 204 -9.32 23.69 -7.43
CA LEU A 204 -9.49 24.41 -6.17
C LEU A 204 -8.13 24.74 -5.53
N ALA A 205 -7.23 23.77 -5.43
CA ALA A 205 -5.89 23.99 -4.89
C ALA A 205 -5.12 25.07 -5.66
N ILE A 206 -5.20 25.04 -7.00
CA ILE A 206 -4.58 26.03 -7.88
C ILE A 206 -5.24 27.42 -7.69
N ALA A 207 -6.56 27.49 -7.58
CA ALA A 207 -7.25 28.77 -7.34
C ALA A 207 -6.85 29.42 -6.01
N LEU A 208 -6.71 28.62 -4.94
CA LEU A 208 -6.22 29.10 -3.64
C LEU A 208 -4.77 29.59 -3.74
N GLU A 209 -3.91 28.86 -4.43
CA GLU A 209 -2.52 29.20 -4.71
C GLU A 209 -2.40 30.53 -5.49
N ASP A 210 -3.16 30.67 -6.58
CA ASP A 210 -3.14 31.87 -7.43
C ASP A 210 -3.74 33.11 -6.71
N ALA A 211 -4.66 32.89 -5.76
CA ALA A 211 -5.16 33.93 -4.88
C ALA A 211 -4.17 34.36 -3.77
N GLY A 212 -3.02 33.70 -3.69
CA GLY A 212 -1.93 34.04 -2.77
C GLY A 212 -2.08 33.48 -1.36
N ALA A 213 -2.73 32.32 -1.20
CA ALA A 213 -2.73 31.58 0.06
C ALA A 213 -1.29 31.25 0.50
N ALA A 214 -1.03 31.25 1.81
CA ALA A 214 0.28 30.90 2.38
C ALA A 214 0.55 29.39 2.34
N GLY A 215 -0.50 28.57 2.29
CA GLY A 215 -0.48 27.12 2.20
C GLY A 215 -1.87 26.53 2.39
N ILE A 216 -1.96 25.24 2.21
CA ILE A 216 -3.20 24.47 2.35
C ILE A 216 -3.04 23.48 3.50
N PHE A 217 -3.98 23.45 4.43
CA PHE A 217 -4.08 22.48 5.50
C PHE A 217 -5.25 21.54 5.26
N ALA A 218 -4.95 20.25 5.21
CA ALA A 218 -5.90 19.17 5.09
C ALA A 218 -5.85 18.25 6.30
N SER A 219 -6.85 17.40 6.47
CA SER A 219 -6.84 16.29 7.42
C SER A 219 -7.60 15.12 6.81
N ASN A 220 -6.87 14.09 6.41
CA ASN A 220 -7.41 12.87 5.80
C ASN A 220 -7.52 11.76 6.84
N TRP A 221 -8.26 12.01 7.90
CA TRP A 221 -8.41 11.08 9.01
C TRP A 221 -8.92 9.69 8.57
N SER A 222 -8.27 8.64 9.07
CA SER A 222 -8.58 7.23 8.80
C SER A 222 -9.19 6.51 10.00
N THR A 223 -10.07 7.17 10.74
CA THR A 223 -10.86 6.66 11.87
C THR A 223 -10.07 6.01 13.03
N GLY A 224 -8.75 6.24 13.12
CA GLY A 224 -7.88 5.84 14.25
C GLY A 224 -7.25 7.05 14.92
N PHE A 225 -6.82 6.94 16.18
CA PHE A 225 -6.13 8.03 16.89
C PHE A 225 -4.78 8.35 16.25
N GLY A 226 -4.61 9.57 15.75
CA GLY A 226 -3.41 10.01 15.06
C GLY A 226 -3.15 9.31 13.72
N VAL A 227 -4.16 8.68 13.11
CA VAL A 227 -4.02 7.97 11.83
C VAL A 227 -4.61 8.81 10.70
N ASN A 228 -3.74 9.25 9.81
CA ASN A 228 -4.12 10.01 8.61
C ASN A 228 -3.61 9.31 7.35
N LYS A 229 -4.42 9.35 6.29
CA LYS A 229 -4.02 8.90 4.95
C LYS A 229 -3.22 9.99 4.26
N ILE A 230 -2.06 9.63 3.73
CA ILE A 230 -1.14 10.57 3.10
C ILE A 230 -1.09 10.31 1.60
N PHE A 231 -1.49 11.32 0.82
CA PHE A 231 -1.51 11.30 -0.63
C PHE A 231 -0.68 12.43 -1.24
N GLY A 232 -0.81 12.65 -2.54
CA GLY A 232 -0.13 13.72 -3.25
C GLY A 232 -0.80 15.09 -3.10
N ALA A 233 0.01 16.13 -2.96
CA ALA A 233 -0.43 17.52 -3.01
C ALA A 233 -1.00 17.85 -4.39
N GLN A 234 -2.05 18.66 -4.41
CA GLN A 234 -2.66 19.18 -5.63
C GLN A 234 -2.15 20.59 -5.98
N SER A 235 -1.57 21.32 -5.01
CA SER A 235 -0.90 22.61 -5.22
C SER A 235 0.47 22.43 -5.86
N THR A 236 0.96 23.49 -6.52
CA THR A 236 2.25 23.46 -7.24
C THR A 236 3.25 24.52 -6.74
N LYS A 237 2.77 25.61 -6.11
CA LYS A 237 3.59 26.74 -5.69
C LYS A 237 3.56 26.98 -4.17
N ILE A 238 2.57 26.43 -3.46
CA ILE A 238 2.41 26.59 -2.01
C ILE A 238 2.43 25.22 -1.30
N PRO A 239 2.90 25.15 -0.04
CA PRO A 239 2.91 23.89 0.70
C PRO A 239 1.49 23.40 1.00
N THR A 240 1.29 22.08 0.87
CA THR A 240 0.10 21.39 1.36
C THR A 240 0.50 20.42 2.46
N ILE A 241 -0.14 20.57 3.62
CA ILE A 241 0.15 19.81 4.85
C ILE A 241 -1.11 19.04 5.23
N ASP A 242 -0.95 17.75 5.54
CA ASP A 242 -1.96 16.97 6.24
C ASP A 242 -1.68 17.05 7.74
N ILE A 243 -2.68 17.47 8.52
CA ILE A 243 -2.60 17.69 9.97
C ILE A 243 -3.46 16.64 10.66
N SER A 244 -3.02 16.14 11.83
CA SER A 244 -3.78 15.18 12.64
C SER A 244 -5.22 15.64 12.85
N LEU A 245 -6.14 14.70 13.01
CA LEU A 245 -7.55 15.04 13.27
C LEU A 245 -7.69 15.95 14.48
N GLU A 246 -6.92 15.69 15.53
CA GLU A 246 -6.98 16.39 16.81
C GLU A 246 -6.59 17.86 16.65
N ASP A 247 -5.45 18.11 16.05
CA ASP A 247 -4.92 19.46 15.84
C ASP A 247 -5.70 20.22 14.78
N TYR A 248 -6.06 19.55 13.68
CA TYR A 248 -6.90 20.15 12.65
C TYR A 248 -8.25 20.58 13.20
N GLY A 249 -8.91 19.73 13.99
CA GLY A 249 -10.18 20.03 14.62
C GLY A 249 -10.08 21.19 15.61
N MET A 250 -8.96 21.28 16.34
CA MET A 250 -8.67 22.43 17.22
C MET A 250 -8.52 23.72 16.40
N LEU A 251 -7.70 23.72 15.35
CA LEU A 251 -7.52 24.88 14.47
C LEU A 251 -8.84 25.31 13.84
N TYR A 252 -9.65 24.36 13.40
CA TYR A 252 -10.96 24.63 12.82
C TYR A 252 -11.87 25.36 13.81
N ARG A 253 -12.04 24.83 15.03
CA ARG A 253 -12.88 25.44 16.07
C ARG A 253 -12.38 26.82 16.49
N LEU A 254 -11.07 27.01 16.62
CA LEU A 254 -10.49 28.33 16.93
C LEU A 254 -10.79 29.33 15.80
N THR A 255 -10.59 28.93 14.55
CA THR A 255 -10.86 29.81 13.39
C THR A 255 -12.36 30.15 13.29
N GLU A 256 -13.23 29.16 13.48
CA GLU A 256 -14.69 29.32 13.42
C GLU A 256 -15.21 30.25 14.53
N SER A 257 -14.59 30.20 15.70
CA SER A 257 -14.93 31.10 16.82
C SER A 257 -14.33 32.53 16.70
N GLY A 258 -13.58 32.82 15.64
CA GLY A 258 -12.96 34.12 15.39
C GLY A 258 -11.66 34.40 16.17
N ILE A 259 -11.05 33.37 16.79
CA ILE A 259 -9.78 33.53 17.54
C ILE A 259 -8.59 33.70 16.58
N ASN A 260 -8.69 33.26 15.33
CA ASN A 260 -7.67 33.38 14.29
C ASN A 260 -6.29 32.83 14.72
N PRO A 261 -6.13 31.49 14.89
CA PRO A 261 -4.86 30.91 15.30
C PRO A 261 -3.76 31.27 14.30
N LYS A 262 -2.58 31.66 14.84
CA LYS A 262 -1.40 31.94 14.03
C LYS A 262 -0.44 30.78 14.06
N ILE A 263 -0.02 30.35 12.88
CA ILE A 263 0.80 29.16 12.67
C ILE A 263 2.14 29.56 12.06
N ASN A 264 3.22 29.01 12.60
CA ASN A 264 4.53 28.96 11.97
C ASN A 264 4.69 27.60 11.26
N LEU A 265 4.92 27.63 9.96
CA LEU A 265 5.17 26.44 9.15
C LEU A 265 6.57 26.52 8.53
N ARG A 266 7.35 25.45 8.72
CA ARG A 266 8.52 25.16 7.92
C ARG A 266 8.36 23.76 7.33
N ALA A 267 8.27 23.70 6.01
CA ALA A 267 8.14 22.43 5.27
C ALA A 267 9.18 22.42 4.15
N ASP A 268 10.17 21.54 4.27
CA ASP A 268 11.26 21.45 3.33
C ASP A 268 11.07 20.24 2.40
N SER A 269 11.35 20.45 1.13
CA SER A 269 11.36 19.41 0.10
C SER A 269 12.20 19.88 -1.10
N LYS A 270 12.62 18.95 -1.94
CA LYS A 270 13.34 19.26 -3.19
C LYS A 270 12.59 18.69 -4.38
N GLN A 271 12.40 19.49 -5.40
CA GLN A 271 11.97 19.05 -6.73
C GLN A 271 13.20 18.61 -7.52
N LEU A 272 13.21 17.39 -8.05
CA LEU A 272 14.37 16.79 -8.73
C LEU A 272 14.22 16.75 -10.25
N GLY A 273 13.14 17.36 -10.80
CA GLY A 273 12.80 17.25 -12.22
C GLY A 273 12.24 15.87 -12.57
N MET A 274 12.37 15.50 -13.84
CA MET A 274 11.98 14.15 -14.29
C MET A 274 13.13 13.17 -14.04
N VAL A 275 12.84 12.08 -13.35
CA VAL A 275 13.80 11.03 -13.02
C VAL A 275 13.35 9.69 -13.60
N PRO A 276 14.28 8.78 -13.95
CA PRO A 276 13.93 7.44 -14.41
C PRO A 276 13.28 6.63 -13.29
N VAL A 277 12.30 5.80 -13.68
CA VAL A 277 11.59 4.86 -12.79
C VAL A 277 11.70 3.44 -13.31
N PHE A 278 11.69 2.47 -12.38
CA PHE A 278 12.09 1.10 -12.65
C PHE A 278 11.11 0.08 -12.08
N ASN A 279 11.16 -1.14 -12.62
CA ASN A 279 10.82 -2.38 -11.94
C ASN A 279 12.11 -3.11 -11.57
N THR A 280 12.13 -3.86 -10.45
CA THR A 280 13.21 -4.81 -10.17
C THR A 280 12.77 -6.21 -10.55
N ILE A 281 13.55 -6.86 -11.40
CA ILE A 281 13.29 -8.20 -11.91
C ILE A 281 14.45 -9.11 -11.51
N ALA A 282 14.14 -10.32 -10.99
CA ALA A 282 15.13 -11.35 -10.74
C ALA A 282 14.60 -12.70 -11.18
N GLU A 283 15.48 -13.66 -11.51
CA GLU A 283 15.05 -14.97 -12.00
C GLU A 283 15.96 -16.14 -11.58
N ILE A 284 15.33 -17.28 -11.29
CA ILE A 284 15.99 -18.57 -11.21
C ILE A 284 15.66 -19.29 -12.51
N LYS A 285 16.64 -19.41 -13.42
CA LYS A 285 16.44 -19.92 -14.77
C LYS A 285 16.00 -21.39 -14.76
N GLY A 286 14.99 -21.68 -15.56
CA GLY A 286 14.48 -23.04 -15.76
C GLY A 286 15.46 -23.92 -16.52
N THR A 287 15.44 -25.23 -16.23
CA THR A 287 16.36 -26.21 -16.84
C THR A 287 15.73 -27.04 -17.95
N GLN A 288 14.41 -27.23 -17.94
CA GLN A 288 13.70 -28.03 -18.95
C GLN A 288 12.83 -27.16 -19.86
N LYS A 289 12.21 -26.14 -19.31
CA LYS A 289 11.32 -25.20 -20.00
C LYS A 289 11.71 -23.75 -19.65
N PRO A 290 12.91 -23.32 -20.03
CA PRO A 290 13.45 -22.02 -19.62
C PRO A 290 12.66 -20.82 -20.13
N GLU A 291 11.85 -20.99 -21.17
CA GLU A 291 11.00 -19.97 -21.77
C GLU A 291 9.55 -19.98 -21.24
N GLU A 292 9.21 -20.90 -20.31
CA GLU A 292 7.97 -20.87 -19.55
C GLU A 292 8.24 -20.32 -18.14
N TYR A 293 7.32 -19.50 -17.60
CA TYR A 293 7.57 -18.72 -16.38
C TYR A 293 6.53 -18.99 -15.30
N VAL A 294 6.99 -19.07 -14.05
CA VAL A 294 6.16 -18.84 -12.86
C VAL A 294 6.57 -17.50 -12.28
N VAL A 295 5.63 -16.58 -12.07
CA VAL A 295 5.93 -15.22 -11.65
C VAL A 295 5.48 -15.00 -10.21
N LEU A 296 6.39 -14.48 -9.37
CA LEU A 296 6.11 -13.93 -8.06
C LEU A 296 5.99 -12.41 -8.18
N SER A 297 5.02 -11.81 -7.50
CA SER A 297 4.60 -10.44 -7.79
C SER A 297 4.22 -9.68 -6.54
N ALA A 298 4.81 -8.51 -6.37
CA ALA A 298 4.43 -7.53 -5.36
C ALA A 298 4.85 -6.14 -5.84
N HIS A 299 4.08 -5.10 -5.54
CA HIS A 299 4.60 -3.76 -5.81
C HIS A 299 5.65 -3.34 -4.79
N PHE A 300 6.50 -2.43 -5.22
CA PHE A 300 7.68 -2.04 -4.48
C PHE A 300 7.57 -0.63 -3.91
N ASP A 301 6.88 0.24 -4.62
CA ASP A 301 6.59 1.59 -4.17
C ASP A 301 5.62 1.58 -2.98
N SER A 302 5.55 2.71 -2.32
CA SER A 302 4.60 3.01 -1.25
C SER A 302 4.29 4.50 -1.25
N TRP A 303 3.20 4.91 -0.60
CA TRP A 303 3.06 6.28 -0.16
C TRP A 303 4.11 6.60 0.91
N ASP A 304 4.38 7.89 1.14
CA ASP A 304 5.47 8.31 2.02
C ASP A 304 4.99 8.94 3.34
N GLY A 305 3.80 8.59 3.76
CA GLY A 305 3.27 8.94 5.08
C GLY A 305 3.89 8.14 6.21
N GLY A 306 3.95 6.82 6.02
CA GLY A 306 4.69 5.86 6.83
C GLY A 306 5.89 5.33 6.06
N THR A 307 6.40 4.17 6.45
CA THR A 307 7.51 3.50 5.77
C THR A 307 7.04 2.45 4.74
N GLY A 308 5.73 2.35 4.50
CA GLY A 308 5.15 1.37 3.58
C GLY A 308 5.44 -0.07 4.02
N ALA A 309 5.29 -0.36 5.33
CA ALA A 309 5.65 -1.66 5.88
C ALA A 309 4.66 -2.75 5.48
N THR A 310 3.36 -2.45 5.53
CA THR A 310 2.29 -3.39 5.17
C THR A 310 1.72 -3.12 3.78
N ASP A 311 1.95 -1.92 3.25
CA ASP A 311 1.57 -1.48 1.91
C ASP A 311 2.80 -0.91 1.15
N ASN A 312 3.57 -1.74 0.45
CA ASN A 312 3.49 -3.20 0.36
C ASN A 312 4.85 -3.85 0.72
N GLY A 313 5.49 -3.37 1.80
CA GLY A 313 6.75 -3.94 2.29
C GLY A 313 6.63 -5.42 2.63
N THR A 314 5.51 -5.85 3.24
CA THR A 314 5.27 -7.28 3.56
C THR A 314 5.14 -8.14 2.32
N GLY A 315 4.45 -7.70 1.27
CA GLY A 315 4.41 -8.40 -0.01
C GLY A 315 5.80 -8.50 -0.64
N THR A 316 6.53 -7.40 -0.69
CA THR A 316 7.92 -7.36 -1.19
C THR A 316 8.84 -8.34 -0.47
N VAL A 317 8.89 -8.33 0.88
CA VAL A 317 9.78 -9.23 1.63
C VAL A 317 9.34 -10.68 1.59
N THR A 318 8.03 -10.95 1.43
CA THR A 318 7.50 -12.29 1.17
C THR A 318 8.08 -12.86 -0.14
N MET A 319 8.07 -12.08 -1.22
CA MET A 319 8.61 -12.52 -2.51
C MET A 319 10.13 -12.68 -2.49
N LEU A 320 10.85 -11.76 -1.81
CA LEU A 320 12.30 -11.89 -1.59
C LEU A 320 12.64 -13.19 -0.85
N GLU A 321 11.95 -13.47 0.26
CA GLU A 321 12.17 -14.66 1.08
C GLU A 321 11.80 -15.94 0.31
N ALA A 322 10.68 -15.96 -0.41
CA ALA A 322 10.29 -17.09 -1.24
C ALA A 322 11.35 -17.40 -2.30
N MET A 323 11.88 -16.39 -2.98
CA MET A 323 12.97 -16.56 -3.97
C MET A 323 14.26 -17.06 -3.33
N ARG A 324 14.64 -16.53 -2.14
CA ARG A 324 15.80 -17.00 -1.38
C ARG A 324 15.67 -18.49 -1.02
N ILE A 325 14.52 -18.88 -0.48
CA ILE A 325 14.21 -20.27 -0.12
C ILE A 325 14.30 -21.16 -1.36
N LEU A 326 13.62 -20.79 -2.45
CA LEU A 326 13.62 -21.56 -3.70
C LEU A 326 15.03 -21.71 -4.27
N LYS A 327 15.84 -20.64 -4.28
CA LYS A 327 17.24 -20.72 -4.72
C LYS A 327 18.04 -21.71 -3.89
N LYS A 328 17.79 -21.79 -2.59
CA LYS A 328 18.51 -22.69 -1.66
C LYS A 328 18.09 -24.14 -1.83
N VAL A 329 16.78 -24.42 -1.95
CA VAL A 329 16.25 -25.80 -1.89
C VAL A 329 15.82 -26.37 -3.24
N TYR A 330 15.60 -25.51 -4.23
CA TYR A 330 15.14 -25.87 -5.58
C TYR A 330 15.88 -25.04 -6.65
N PRO A 331 17.23 -25.08 -6.70
CA PRO A 331 18.05 -24.19 -7.53
C PRO A 331 17.92 -24.44 -9.04
N ASN A 332 17.36 -25.58 -9.45
CA ASN A 332 17.23 -26.01 -10.85
C ASN A 332 15.76 -26.25 -11.20
N PRO A 333 14.91 -25.21 -11.24
CA PRO A 333 13.48 -25.38 -11.53
C PRO A 333 13.26 -25.89 -12.96
N LYS A 334 12.11 -26.54 -13.22
CA LYS A 334 11.75 -26.91 -14.59
C LYS A 334 11.47 -25.70 -15.45
N ARG A 335 10.61 -24.78 -14.95
CA ARG A 335 10.31 -23.48 -15.54
C ARG A 335 11.10 -22.40 -14.86
N THR A 336 11.39 -21.34 -15.55
CA THR A 336 11.98 -20.14 -14.95
C THR A 336 11.04 -19.57 -13.88
N ILE A 337 11.56 -19.36 -12.66
CA ILE A 337 10.85 -18.64 -11.61
C ILE A 337 11.34 -17.20 -11.65
N LEU A 338 10.45 -16.29 -12.01
CA LEU A 338 10.72 -14.85 -12.13
C LEU A 338 10.02 -14.12 -10.99
N VAL A 339 10.65 -13.12 -10.43
CA VAL A 339 9.99 -12.19 -9.52
C VAL A 339 9.97 -10.79 -10.12
N GLY A 340 8.82 -10.12 -10.03
CA GLY A 340 8.65 -8.71 -10.36
C GLY A 340 8.28 -7.91 -9.12
N HIS A 341 9.15 -6.92 -8.80
CA HIS A 341 8.86 -5.86 -7.84
C HIS A 341 8.51 -4.60 -8.62
N TRP A 342 7.21 -4.30 -8.67
CA TRP A 342 6.67 -3.28 -9.57
C TRP A 342 6.76 -1.89 -8.96
N GLY A 343 7.15 -0.92 -9.76
CA GLY A 343 7.16 0.48 -9.36
C GLY A 343 5.92 1.23 -9.84
N SER A 344 5.46 2.20 -9.05
CA SER A 344 4.30 3.05 -9.38
C SER A 344 2.97 2.27 -9.52
N GLU A 345 2.78 1.27 -8.65
CA GLU A 345 1.49 0.64 -8.43
C GLU A 345 0.49 1.66 -7.91
N GLU A 346 0.89 2.39 -6.87
CA GLU A 346 0.15 3.42 -6.15
C GLU A 346 -0.37 4.57 -7.04
N GLN A 347 0.25 4.76 -8.18
CA GLN A 347 -0.17 5.75 -9.16
C GLN A 347 -0.85 5.11 -10.38
N GLY A 348 -1.28 3.85 -10.26
CA GLY A 348 -2.14 3.17 -11.20
C GLY A 348 -1.49 2.02 -11.96
N LEU A 349 -0.80 1.12 -11.27
CA LEU A 349 -0.24 -0.14 -11.80
C LEU A 349 0.76 0.08 -12.96
N ASN A 350 1.50 1.20 -12.97
CA ASN A 350 2.27 1.58 -14.16
C ASN A 350 3.41 0.62 -14.45
N GLY A 351 4.14 0.15 -13.43
CA GLY A 351 5.25 -0.77 -13.60
C GLY A 351 4.84 -2.13 -14.16
N SER A 352 3.78 -2.75 -13.62
CA SER A 352 3.28 -4.04 -14.11
C SER A 352 2.67 -3.93 -15.51
N ARG A 353 1.94 -2.83 -15.81
CA ARG A 353 1.42 -2.57 -17.16
C ARG A 353 2.55 -2.40 -18.17
N ALA A 354 3.61 -1.67 -17.79
CA ALA A 354 4.78 -1.50 -18.64
C ALA A 354 5.48 -2.83 -18.91
N PHE A 355 5.65 -3.67 -17.88
CA PHE A 355 6.22 -5.00 -18.04
C PHE A 355 5.40 -5.87 -19.01
N VAL A 356 4.07 -5.84 -18.88
CA VAL A 356 3.16 -6.58 -19.77
C VAL A 356 3.27 -6.10 -21.22
N GLU A 357 3.40 -4.79 -21.45
CA GLU A 357 3.53 -4.20 -22.78
C GLU A 357 4.91 -4.45 -23.41
N ASP A 358 5.99 -4.35 -22.58
CA ASP A 358 7.38 -4.44 -23.05
C ASP A 358 7.87 -5.89 -23.22
N ASN A 359 7.24 -6.87 -22.52
CA ASN A 359 7.68 -8.27 -22.48
C ASN A 359 6.61 -9.26 -22.98
N PRO A 360 6.04 -9.09 -24.20
CA PRO A 360 4.92 -9.90 -24.67
C PRO A 360 5.25 -11.40 -24.77
N ASP A 361 6.51 -11.76 -25.04
CA ASP A 361 6.93 -13.16 -25.12
C ASP A 361 6.97 -13.83 -23.75
N ILE A 362 7.45 -13.14 -22.72
CA ILE A 362 7.38 -13.62 -21.33
C ILE A 362 5.92 -13.80 -20.92
N VAL A 363 5.10 -12.77 -21.12
CA VAL A 363 3.68 -12.74 -20.73
C VAL A 363 2.88 -13.87 -21.37
N ARG A 364 3.17 -14.17 -22.64
CA ARG A 364 2.53 -15.29 -23.37
C ARG A 364 2.84 -16.64 -22.72
N ASN A 365 4.00 -16.79 -22.13
CA ASN A 365 4.53 -18.05 -21.61
C ASN A 365 4.47 -18.14 -20.07
N ILE A 366 3.73 -17.26 -19.39
CA ILE A 366 3.51 -17.37 -17.94
C ILE A 366 2.57 -18.52 -17.65
N GLN A 367 3.04 -19.50 -16.86
CA GLN A 367 2.27 -20.62 -16.32
C GLN A 367 1.29 -20.16 -15.27
N ALA A 368 1.77 -19.35 -14.31
CA ALA A 368 0.98 -18.73 -13.27
C ALA A 368 1.71 -17.52 -12.68
N LEU A 369 0.95 -16.57 -12.16
CA LEU A 369 1.47 -15.44 -11.38
C LEU A 369 0.79 -15.41 -10.00
N PHE A 370 1.59 -15.25 -8.95
CA PHE A 370 1.13 -15.10 -7.56
C PHE A 370 1.51 -13.71 -7.06
N ASN A 371 0.50 -12.89 -6.76
CA ASN A 371 0.65 -11.51 -6.29
C ASN A 371 0.21 -11.37 -4.86
N GLN A 372 1.01 -10.69 -4.02
CA GLN A 372 0.60 -10.33 -2.67
C GLN A 372 0.68 -8.82 -2.46
N ASP A 373 -0.46 -8.26 -2.02
CA ASP A 373 -0.65 -6.84 -1.81
C ASP A 373 -1.93 -6.58 -1.01
N ASN A 374 -1.93 -6.92 0.28
CA ASN A 374 -3.10 -6.72 1.15
C ASN A 374 -2.72 -6.67 2.64
N GLY A 375 -1.64 -6.01 2.98
CA GLY A 375 -1.23 -5.87 4.38
C GLY A 375 -0.39 -7.04 4.90
N THR A 376 -0.37 -7.22 6.21
CA THR A 376 0.56 -8.12 6.92
C THR A 376 0.00 -9.50 7.19
N GLY A 377 -1.31 -9.71 7.02
CA GLY A 377 -1.98 -10.95 7.44
C GLY A 377 -1.62 -12.16 6.60
N ARG A 378 -1.83 -13.35 7.16
CA ARG A 378 -1.76 -14.59 6.40
C ARG A 378 -2.80 -14.61 5.28
N VAL A 379 -2.49 -15.33 4.21
CA VAL A 379 -3.41 -15.51 3.09
C VAL A 379 -4.64 -16.30 3.54
N VAL A 380 -5.83 -15.78 3.25
CA VAL A 380 -7.12 -16.37 3.65
C VAL A 380 -8.12 -16.49 2.50
N ASP A 381 -7.80 -15.94 1.32
CA ASP A 381 -8.66 -16.08 0.13
C ASP A 381 -7.82 -16.23 -1.14
N LEU A 382 -8.25 -17.14 -2.02
CA LEU A 382 -7.65 -17.40 -3.33
C LEU A 382 -8.75 -17.59 -4.36
N SER A 383 -8.87 -16.65 -5.30
CA SER A 383 -9.85 -16.69 -6.38
C SER A 383 -9.20 -17.14 -7.70
N GLY A 384 -9.93 -17.95 -8.49
CA GLY A 384 -9.51 -18.36 -9.83
C GLY A 384 -9.58 -17.27 -10.90
N GLN A 385 -9.93 -16.02 -10.54
CA GLN A 385 -9.93 -14.84 -11.41
C GLN A 385 -10.72 -15.02 -12.72
N GLY A 386 -11.75 -15.86 -12.71
CA GLY A 386 -12.60 -16.13 -13.88
C GLY A 386 -12.00 -17.15 -14.87
N PHE A 387 -10.83 -17.72 -14.62
CA PHE A 387 -10.29 -18.79 -15.46
C PHE A 387 -11.04 -20.09 -15.19
N LEU A 388 -11.67 -20.64 -16.23
CA LEU A 388 -12.66 -21.71 -16.13
C LEU A 388 -12.14 -22.96 -15.39
N ASN A 389 -10.90 -23.37 -15.67
CA ASN A 389 -10.29 -24.57 -15.11
C ASN A 389 -9.29 -24.30 -13.98
N ALA A 390 -9.36 -23.11 -13.35
CA ALA A 390 -8.39 -22.71 -12.31
C ALA A 390 -8.35 -23.72 -11.13
N TYR A 391 -9.48 -24.32 -10.75
CA TYR A 391 -9.51 -25.28 -9.65
C TYR A 391 -8.60 -26.50 -9.89
N SER A 392 -8.46 -26.96 -11.15
CA SER A 392 -7.71 -28.18 -11.47
C SER A 392 -6.20 -28.04 -11.27
N TYR A 393 -5.66 -26.84 -11.42
CA TYR A 393 -4.23 -26.58 -11.18
C TYR A 393 -3.97 -25.86 -9.86
N LEU A 394 -4.69 -24.80 -9.50
CA LEU A 394 -4.52 -24.15 -8.20
C LEU A 394 -4.85 -25.07 -7.03
N GLY A 395 -5.95 -25.81 -7.12
CA GLY A 395 -6.34 -26.79 -6.10
C GLY A 395 -5.31 -27.89 -5.93
N LYS A 396 -4.76 -28.40 -7.05
CA LYS A 396 -3.66 -29.39 -7.05
C LYS A 396 -2.39 -28.85 -6.38
N TRP A 397 -1.99 -27.61 -6.69
CA TRP A 397 -0.79 -27.01 -6.10
C TRP A 397 -1.01 -26.70 -4.61
N LEU A 398 -2.20 -26.23 -4.24
CA LEU A 398 -2.56 -25.91 -2.85
C LEU A 398 -2.58 -27.16 -1.95
N GLN A 399 -2.91 -28.35 -2.50
CA GLN A 399 -2.86 -29.61 -1.74
C GLN A 399 -1.46 -29.98 -1.23
N ALA A 400 -0.40 -29.41 -1.82
CA ALA A 400 0.97 -29.62 -1.34
C ALA A 400 1.36 -28.70 -0.19
N VAL A 401 0.55 -27.67 0.08
CA VAL A 401 0.76 -26.74 1.18
C VAL A 401 0.29 -27.38 2.49
N PRO A 402 1.04 -27.27 3.60
CA PRO A 402 0.64 -27.79 4.90
C PRO A 402 -0.78 -27.36 5.30
N SER A 403 -1.51 -28.28 5.94
CA SER A 403 -2.90 -28.03 6.36
C SER A 403 -3.04 -26.84 7.29
N GLU A 404 -2.03 -26.55 8.12
CA GLU A 404 -1.97 -25.42 9.05
C GLU A 404 -1.95 -24.05 8.33
N ILE A 405 -1.66 -24.06 7.02
CA ILE A 405 -1.71 -22.88 6.16
C ILE A 405 -2.93 -22.97 5.24
N SER A 406 -3.07 -24.10 4.52
CA SER A 406 -4.07 -24.21 3.46
C SER A 406 -5.52 -24.32 3.94
N SER A 407 -5.76 -24.86 5.16
CA SER A 407 -7.12 -25.00 5.71
C SER A 407 -7.80 -23.64 6.02
N GLU A 408 -7.03 -22.60 6.19
CA GLU A 408 -7.55 -21.25 6.43
C GLU A 408 -7.84 -20.48 5.12
N ILE A 409 -7.46 -21.03 3.97
CA ILE A 409 -7.61 -20.37 2.67
C ILE A 409 -8.96 -20.74 2.06
N LYS A 410 -9.87 -19.78 2.00
CA LYS A 410 -11.10 -19.90 1.22
C LYS A 410 -10.75 -19.84 -0.27
N THR A 411 -11.23 -20.81 -1.04
CA THR A 411 -11.06 -20.81 -2.49
C THR A 411 -12.37 -20.49 -3.20
N THR A 412 -12.31 -19.70 -4.28
CA THR A 412 -13.47 -19.36 -5.11
C THR A 412 -13.15 -19.63 -6.57
N PHE A 413 -13.80 -20.66 -7.15
CA PHE A 413 -13.58 -21.09 -8.53
C PHE A 413 -14.87 -21.08 -9.34
N PRO A 414 -14.88 -20.60 -10.60
CA PRO A 414 -13.75 -19.90 -11.25
C PRO A 414 -13.52 -18.49 -10.71
N GLY A 415 -14.43 -17.93 -9.89
CA GLY A 415 -14.41 -16.57 -9.42
C GLY A 415 -14.72 -15.55 -10.53
N THR A 416 -14.34 -14.30 -10.30
CA THR A 416 -14.47 -13.21 -11.27
C THR A 416 -13.12 -12.50 -11.42
N PRO A 417 -12.78 -11.99 -12.62
CA PRO A 417 -11.51 -11.31 -12.85
C PRO A 417 -11.44 -9.98 -12.07
N GLY A 418 -10.34 -9.72 -11.41
CA GLY A 418 -10.05 -8.42 -10.83
C GLY A 418 -9.69 -7.41 -11.92
N GLY A 419 -10.32 -6.22 -11.86
CA GLY A 419 -10.11 -5.15 -12.85
C GLY A 419 -9.18 -4.04 -12.37
N GLY A 420 -8.55 -4.20 -11.21
CA GLY A 420 -7.69 -3.21 -10.55
C GLY A 420 -7.42 -3.61 -9.11
N GLY A 421 -6.85 -2.68 -8.34
CA GLY A 421 -6.59 -2.87 -6.90
C GLY A 421 -5.24 -3.52 -6.59
N SER A 422 -4.54 -4.11 -7.55
CA SER A 422 -3.13 -4.51 -7.49
C SER A 422 -2.63 -5.05 -8.83
N ASP A 423 -1.33 -5.30 -8.95
CA ASP A 423 -0.58 -5.62 -10.17
C ASP A 423 -1.03 -6.89 -10.90
N TYR A 424 -1.57 -7.91 -10.20
CA TYR A 424 -2.11 -9.09 -10.86
C TYR A 424 -3.17 -8.73 -11.93
N ALA A 425 -3.90 -7.63 -11.74
CA ALA A 425 -4.93 -7.18 -12.67
C ALA A 425 -4.37 -6.81 -14.06
N SER A 426 -3.13 -6.31 -14.13
CA SER A 426 -2.43 -6.05 -15.39
C SER A 426 -2.26 -7.33 -16.22
N PHE A 427 -1.92 -8.42 -15.53
CA PHE A 427 -1.71 -9.73 -16.15
C PHE A 427 -3.03 -10.45 -16.47
N VAL A 428 -4.04 -10.35 -15.59
CA VAL A 428 -5.40 -10.87 -15.87
C VAL A 428 -5.97 -10.21 -17.12
N ALA A 429 -5.81 -8.90 -17.27
CA ALA A 429 -6.25 -8.17 -18.46
C ALA A 429 -5.55 -8.66 -19.74
N ALA A 430 -4.30 -9.09 -19.64
CA ALA A 430 -3.54 -9.73 -20.73
C ALA A 430 -3.87 -11.23 -20.93
N GLY A 431 -4.82 -11.79 -20.17
CA GLY A 431 -5.23 -13.20 -20.27
C GLY A 431 -4.27 -14.19 -19.61
N VAL A 432 -3.44 -13.72 -18.67
CA VAL A 432 -2.53 -14.57 -17.89
C VAL A 432 -3.24 -15.11 -16.66
N PRO A 433 -3.07 -16.41 -16.30
CA PRO A 433 -3.50 -16.94 -15.02
C PRO A 433 -2.73 -16.27 -13.85
N ALA A 434 -3.25 -15.15 -13.38
CA ALA A 434 -2.64 -14.33 -12.33
C ALA A 434 -3.59 -14.22 -11.13
N PHE A 435 -3.06 -14.49 -9.93
CA PHE A 435 -3.86 -14.70 -8.73
C PHE A 435 -3.40 -13.78 -7.60
N SER A 436 -4.37 -13.12 -6.96
CA SER A 436 -4.13 -12.40 -5.71
C SER A 436 -4.12 -13.39 -4.55
N LEU A 437 -3.06 -13.33 -3.76
CA LEU A 437 -2.95 -14.00 -2.46
C LEU A 437 -3.52 -13.06 -1.39
N SER A 438 -4.86 -13.08 -1.23
CA SER A 438 -5.56 -12.11 -0.39
C SER A 438 -5.40 -12.41 1.10
N SER A 439 -4.91 -11.44 1.84
CA SER A 439 -4.52 -11.55 3.25
C SER A 439 -5.65 -11.25 4.22
N LEU A 440 -5.54 -11.79 5.43
CA LEU A 440 -6.35 -11.38 6.58
C LEU A 440 -6.09 -9.90 6.88
N SER A 441 -7.16 -9.14 7.07
CA SER A 441 -7.08 -7.68 7.02
C SER A 441 -6.25 -7.03 8.14
N TRP A 442 -6.22 -7.57 9.38
CA TRP A 442 -5.60 -6.86 10.53
C TRP A 442 -5.96 -5.36 10.59
N ALA A 443 -7.16 -5.02 10.15
CA ALA A 443 -7.63 -3.64 10.00
C ALA A 443 -6.74 -2.77 9.06
N TYR A 444 -6.12 -3.39 8.05
CA TYR A 444 -5.28 -2.76 7.03
C TYR A 444 -5.87 -1.47 6.47
N GLY A 445 -7.12 -1.51 5.98
CA GLY A 445 -7.77 -0.35 5.37
C GLY A 445 -7.94 0.88 6.28
N THR A 446 -7.91 0.68 7.61
CA THR A 446 -8.08 1.75 8.60
C THR A 446 -6.73 2.27 9.12
N TYR A 447 -5.82 1.35 9.50
CA TYR A 447 -4.66 1.75 10.28
C TYR A 447 -3.36 1.86 9.48
N THR A 448 -3.23 1.14 8.36
CA THR A 448 -1.95 1.10 7.66
C THR A 448 -2.04 1.46 6.18
N TRP A 449 -3.09 1.08 5.45
CA TRP A 449 -3.24 1.38 4.03
C TRP A 449 -3.14 2.89 3.75
N HIS A 450 -2.05 3.30 3.09
CA HIS A 450 -1.71 4.70 2.75
C HIS A 450 -1.59 5.65 3.95
N THR A 451 -1.29 5.15 5.16
CA THR A 451 -1.31 6.01 6.35
C THR A 451 0.09 6.41 6.84
N ASN A 452 0.12 7.45 7.69
CA ASN A 452 1.30 7.87 8.44
C ASN A 452 1.75 6.85 9.52
N ARG A 453 1.00 5.76 9.73
CA ARG A 453 1.26 4.72 10.74
C ARG A 453 1.65 3.37 10.13
N ASP A 454 1.87 3.29 8.84
CA ASP A 454 2.34 2.06 8.19
C ASP A 454 3.84 1.88 8.37
N THR A 455 4.22 1.30 9.52
CA THR A 455 5.60 1.17 10.01
C THR A 455 5.90 -0.27 10.41
N TYR A 456 7.20 -0.61 10.56
CA TYR A 456 7.72 -1.95 10.87
C TYR A 456 6.98 -2.68 12.00
N ASP A 457 6.63 -1.98 13.07
CA ASP A 457 5.93 -2.52 14.26
C ASP A 457 4.48 -2.98 13.98
N LYS A 458 3.97 -2.79 12.76
CA LYS A 458 2.67 -3.29 12.31
C LYS A 458 2.77 -4.65 11.62
N ILE A 459 3.99 -5.18 11.40
CA ILE A 459 4.20 -6.45 10.71
C ILE A 459 3.93 -7.63 11.66
N VAL A 460 3.07 -8.54 11.23
CA VAL A 460 2.79 -9.82 11.90
C VAL A 460 3.65 -10.90 11.26
N PHE A 461 4.88 -11.08 11.74
CA PHE A 461 5.87 -11.93 11.11
C PHE A 461 5.48 -13.40 10.99
N ASP A 462 4.70 -13.93 11.93
CA ASP A 462 4.21 -15.32 11.86
C ASP A 462 3.28 -15.54 10.67
N ASP A 463 2.45 -14.55 10.34
CA ASP A 463 1.56 -14.58 9.17
C ASP A 463 2.38 -14.39 7.88
N VAL A 464 3.34 -13.46 7.87
CA VAL A 464 4.22 -13.23 6.70
C VAL A 464 5.09 -14.46 6.40
N GLN A 465 5.55 -15.19 7.43
CA GLN A 465 6.29 -16.44 7.24
C GLN A 465 5.44 -17.52 6.58
N LYS A 466 4.18 -17.67 7.00
CA LYS A 466 3.22 -18.59 6.36
C LYS A 466 3.02 -18.22 4.87
N ASN A 467 2.96 -16.92 4.56
CA ASN A 467 2.83 -16.44 3.19
C ASN A 467 4.06 -16.77 2.34
N ALA A 468 5.28 -16.64 2.90
CA ALA A 468 6.51 -17.00 2.19
C ALA A 468 6.58 -18.51 1.91
N ILE A 469 6.17 -19.36 2.87
CA ILE A 469 6.06 -20.81 2.70
C ILE A 469 5.03 -21.14 1.61
N LEU A 470 3.83 -20.59 1.70
CA LEU A 470 2.77 -20.76 0.70
C LEU A 470 3.26 -20.40 -0.69
N THR A 471 3.84 -19.21 -0.84
CA THR A 471 4.31 -18.69 -2.13
C THR A 471 5.41 -19.57 -2.72
N ALA A 472 6.39 -19.99 -1.92
CA ALA A 472 7.46 -20.86 -2.36
C ALA A 472 6.94 -22.25 -2.81
N ILE A 473 6.01 -22.85 -2.07
CA ILE A 473 5.42 -24.15 -2.42
C ILE A 473 4.57 -24.02 -3.69
N MET A 474 3.73 -22.99 -3.81
CA MET A 474 2.91 -22.76 -4.99
C MET A 474 3.77 -22.54 -6.24
N ALA A 475 4.86 -21.78 -6.13
CA ALA A 475 5.80 -21.55 -7.22
C ALA A 475 6.52 -22.85 -7.63
N TYR A 476 7.00 -23.62 -6.66
CA TYR A 476 7.60 -24.94 -6.91
C TYR A 476 6.63 -25.85 -7.65
N LYS A 477 5.40 -26.02 -7.16
CA LYS A 477 4.39 -26.90 -7.77
C LYS A 477 3.96 -26.42 -9.15
N ALA A 478 3.80 -25.13 -9.35
CA ALA A 478 3.49 -24.58 -10.67
C ALA A 478 4.65 -24.78 -11.67
N SER A 479 5.91 -24.71 -11.20
CA SER A 479 7.09 -24.98 -12.02
C SER A 479 7.19 -26.45 -12.43
N GLU A 480 6.86 -27.38 -11.51
CA GLU A 480 6.93 -28.82 -11.74
C GLU A 480 5.75 -29.38 -12.54
N ASP A 481 4.60 -28.71 -12.59
CA ASP A 481 3.40 -29.22 -13.24
C ASP A 481 3.64 -29.43 -14.74
N PRO A 482 3.52 -30.69 -15.27
CA PRO A 482 3.71 -30.93 -16.68
C PRO A 482 2.64 -30.29 -17.56
N THR A 483 1.46 -30.02 -16.98
CA THR A 483 0.30 -29.46 -17.70
C THR A 483 0.33 -27.95 -17.68
N PRO A 484 0.24 -27.27 -18.82
CA PRO A 484 0.05 -25.82 -18.86
C PRO A 484 -1.25 -25.39 -18.17
N ALA A 485 -1.20 -24.31 -17.38
CA ALA A 485 -2.40 -23.73 -16.80
C ALA A 485 -3.33 -23.22 -17.91
N SER A 486 -4.59 -23.63 -17.87
CA SER A 486 -5.58 -23.18 -18.86
C SER A 486 -5.83 -21.69 -18.73
N ARG A 487 -5.90 -21.01 -19.88
CA ARG A 487 -6.28 -19.60 -20.01
C ARG A 487 -7.72 -19.40 -20.47
N GLU A 488 -8.49 -20.48 -20.44
CA GLU A 488 -9.89 -20.49 -20.86
C GLU A 488 -10.71 -19.63 -19.91
N LYS A 489 -11.44 -18.67 -20.49
CA LYS A 489 -12.22 -17.66 -19.76
C LYS A 489 -13.64 -18.12 -19.51
N SER A 490 -14.13 -17.99 -18.28
CA SER A 490 -15.53 -18.23 -17.95
C SER A 490 -16.45 -17.14 -18.50
N ILE A 491 -17.71 -17.50 -18.70
CA ILE A 491 -18.78 -16.51 -18.90
C ILE A 491 -19.02 -15.83 -17.56
N LEU A 492 -18.96 -14.50 -17.54
CA LEU A 492 -19.08 -13.75 -16.31
C LEU A 492 -20.53 -13.50 -15.91
N PRO A 493 -20.85 -13.47 -14.61
CA PRO A 493 -22.20 -13.24 -14.12
C PRO A 493 -22.66 -11.79 -14.33
N VAL A 494 -23.93 -11.54 -14.08
CA VAL A 494 -24.48 -10.19 -13.94
C VAL A 494 -24.03 -9.61 -12.61
N SER A 495 -23.50 -8.38 -12.63
CA SER A 495 -23.11 -7.66 -11.42
C SER A 495 -24.33 -7.32 -10.56
N GLN A 496 -24.34 -7.76 -9.31
CA GLN A 496 -25.40 -7.43 -8.35
C GLN A 496 -25.49 -5.92 -8.07
N ARG A 497 -24.35 -5.21 -8.19
CA ARG A 497 -24.30 -3.76 -7.95
C ARG A 497 -24.89 -2.93 -9.08
N THR A 498 -24.68 -3.34 -10.33
CA THR A 498 -25.03 -2.54 -11.50
C THR A 498 -26.20 -3.12 -12.31
N GLY A 499 -26.55 -4.40 -12.08
CA GLY A 499 -27.52 -5.12 -12.89
C GLY A 499 -27.09 -5.39 -14.34
N GLN A 500 -25.82 -5.12 -14.69
CA GLN A 500 -25.28 -5.32 -16.02
C GLN A 500 -24.36 -6.55 -16.06
N PRO A 501 -24.25 -7.24 -17.21
CA PRO A 501 -23.27 -8.30 -17.39
C PRO A 501 -21.86 -7.78 -17.10
N MET A 502 -21.08 -8.52 -16.30
CA MET A 502 -19.67 -8.21 -16.09
C MET A 502 -18.88 -8.50 -17.38
N SER A 503 -17.81 -7.76 -17.59
CA SER A 503 -16.87 -7.96 -18.70
C SER A 503 -15.46 -8.25 -18.20
N TRP A 504 -14.69 -8.98 -18.98
CA TRP A 504 -13.27 -9.15 -18.72
C TRP A 504 -12.56 -7.79 -18.77
N PRO A 505 -11.60 -7.51 -17.86
CA PRO A 505 -10.87 -6.26 -17.87
C PRO A 505 -10.08 -6.12 -19.18
N LEU A 506 -10.07 -4.89 -19.69
CA LEU A 506 -9.25 -4.53 -20.85
C LEU A 506 -7.84 -4.16 -20.41
N GLN A 507 -6.87 -4.54 -21.22
CA GLN A 507 -5.50 -4.11 -21.04
C GLN A 507 -5.41 -2.57 -21.15
N ARG A 508 -4.65 -1.95 -20.27
CA ARG A 508 -4.42 -0.49 -20.25
C ARG A 508 -2.93 -0.22 -20.39
N SER A 509 -2.59 0.79 -21.16
CA SER A 509 -1.20 1.24 -21.28
C SER A 509 -0.73 1.94 -19.99
N PRO A 510 0.56 1.86 -19.63
CA PRO A 510 1.14 2.58 -18.50
C PRO A 510 1.25 4.08 -18.80
N THR A 511 1.22 4.88 -17.76
CA THR A 511 1.64 6.29 -17.81
C THR A 511 3.16 6.34 -17.72
N ARG A 512 3.84 6.43 -18.88
CA ARG A 512 5.32 6.38 -18.92
C ARG A 512 6.01 7.70 -18.55
N LYS A 513 5.28 8.81 -18.56
CA LYS A 513 5.72 10.11 -18.03
C LYS A 513 4.65 10.63 -17.11
N GLY A 514 4.88 10.51 -15.81
CA GLY A 514 3.91 10.83 -14.79
C GLY A 514 4.33 11.96 -13.86
N GLY A 515 3.33 12.48 -13.12
CA GLY A 515 3.54 13.60 -12.20
C GLY A 515 3.77 14.94 -12.90
N VAL A 516 3.58 15.02 -14.21
CA VAL A 516 3.56 16.29 -14.95
C VAL A 516 2.17 16.92 -14.77
N ASN A 517 2.13 18.17 -14.32
CA ASN A 517 0.88 18.91 -14.06
C ASN A 517 0.18 19.34 -15.33
#